data_0b3b497684cfaca81df655f46341aac2
#
_entry.id   0b3b497684cfaca81df655f46341aac2
#
_cell.length_a   1.000
_cell.length_b   1.000
_cell.length_c   1.000
_cell.angle_alpha   90.00
_cell.angle_beta   90.00
_cell.angle_gamma   90.00
#
_symmetry.space_group_name_H-M   'P 1'
#
loop_
_entity.id
_entity.type
_entity.pdbx_description
1 polymer ?
#
loop_
_entity_poly.entity_id
_entity_poly.type
_entity_poly.pdbx_seq_one_letter_code
_entity_poly.pdbx_strand_id
1 'polypeptide(L)'
;MNKTYACSDLHGMYNLWKQISEYCDDTDTIYFLGDACDRGPNGVKLMIELLKDPRVKYIKGNHEDLLTLYVPYLLEGHFDGYSHWVMNGGETTWNDLSKFPEEYILFLLRELDKLPLSATYINKQGQEIFLSHAGTDLNYTKREYELRGKASKYLIWDRDHIFADHPTDEKFKNVYQVHGHTPVPNLEHKLLIPFYSKPQKLEALSYCGGRKIDIDLGCFSTAKTALIDLDDLTNVKYFYDLEALGGEKYD
;
A
#
# COMPACT_ATOMS: atom_id res chain seq x y z
N MET A 1 -5.00 -24.13 8.39
CA MET A 1 -5.52 -23.78 7.04
C MET A 1 -4.78 -22.55 6.59
N ASN A 2 -4.25 -22.55 5.36
CA ASN A 2 -3.55 -21.39 4.81
C ASN A 2 -4.50 -20.20 4.78
N LYS A 3 -4.06 -19.06 5.26
CA LYS A 3 -4.78 -17.79 5.22
C LYS A 3 -4.20 -16.88 4.14
N THR A 4 -5.00 -15.94 3.71
CA THR A 4 -4.57 -14.92 2.75
C THR A 4 -4.88 -13.55 3.32
N TYR A 5 -3.84 -12.74 3.43
CA TYR A 5 -3.92 -11.41 4.04
C TYR A 5 -3.54 -10.31 3.06
N ALA A 6 -3.89 -9.07 3.40
CA ALA A 6 -3.32 -7.88 2.78
C ALA A 6 -2.89 -6.85 3.83
N CYS A 7 -1.78 -6.14 3.53
CA CYS A 7 -1.31 -4.95 4.24
C CYS A 7 -0.74 -3.94 3.25
N SER A 8 -0.53 -2.68 3.67
CA SER A 8 -0.15 -1.58 2.78
C SER A 8 0.64 -0.50 3.50
N ASP A 9 1.33 0.35 2.74
CA ASP A 9 1.84 1.67 3.14
C ASP A 9 2.72 1.65 4.41
N LEU A 10 3.70 0.75 4.46
CA LEU A 10 4.58 0.63 5.63
C LEU A 10 5.72 1.66 5.66
N HIS A 11 6.04 2.32 4.55
CA HIS A 11 6.97 3.45 4.50
C HIS A 11 8.22 3.30 5.39
N GLY A 12 8.96 2.21 5.22
CA GLY A 12 10.19 1.96 5.99
C GLY A 12 9.99 1.66 7.47
N MET A 13 8.77 1.50 7.96
CA MET A 13 8.45 1.09 9.34
C MET A 13 8.66 -0.41 9.51
N TYR A 14 9.92 -0.82 9.47
CA TYR A 14 10.34 -2.22 9.43
C TYR A 14 9.85 -3.05 10.63
N ASN A 15 9.75 -2.45 11.82
CA ASN A 15 9.26 -3.15 13.01
C ASN A 15 7.81 -3.61 12.85
N LEU A 16 6.98 -2.86 12.11
CA LEU A 16 5.61 -3.26 11.81
C LEU A 16 5.59 -4.47 10.87
N TRP A 17 6.43 -4.45 9.82
CA TRP A 17 6.58 -5.61 8.94
C TRP A 17 7.03 -6.86 9.68
N LYS A 18 8.01 -6.72 10.57
CA LYS A 18 8.50 -7.83 11.38
C LYS A 18 7.38 -8.48 12.20
N GLN A 19 6.54 -7.68 12.85
CA GLN A 19 5.39 -8.18 13.61
C GLN A 19 4.37 -8.90 12.70
N ILE A 20 4.08 -8.35 11.50
CA ILE A 20 3.21 -8.99 10.52
C ILE A 20 3.80 -10.33 10.07
N SER A 21 5.08 -10.34 9.71
CA SER A 21 5.78 -11.54 9.23
C SER A 21 5.85 -12.65 10.29
N GLU A 22 6.03 -12.29 11.55
CA GLU A 22 6.02 -13.22 12.70
C GLU A 22 4.60 -13.72 13.05
N TYR A 23 3.56 -12.93 12.76
CA TYR A 23 2.17 -13.32 12.98
C TYR A 23 1.64 -14.32 11.93
N CYS A 24 2.10 -14.20 10.69
CA CYS A 24 1.68 -15.05 9.58
C CYS A 24 2.49 -16.37 9.56
N ASP A 25 1.80 -17.48 9.34
CA ASP A 25 2.44 -18.80 9.18
C ASP A 25 3.22 -18.90 7.85
N ASP A 26 4.17 -19.83 7.76
CA ASP A 26 5.00 -20.06 6.56
C ASP A 26 4.16 -20.44 5.32
N THR A 27 2.95 -20.92 5.52
CA THR A 27 2.02 -21.34 4.46
C THR A 27 1.00 -20.28 4.07
N ASP A 28 0.98 -19.14 4.77
CA ASP A 28 0.06 -18.06 4.47
C ASP A 28 0.51 -17.27 3.23
N THR A 29 -0.39 -16.49 2.65
CA THR A 29 -0.09 -15.56 1.56
C THR A 29 -0.35 -14.14 2.04
N ILE A 30 0.58 -13.22 1.77
CA ILE A 30 0.47 -11.81 2.14
C ILE A 30 0.52 -10.96 0.87
N TYR A 31 -0.57 -10.31 0.52
CA TYR A 31 -0.55 -9.25 -0.49
C TYR A 31 -0.07 -7.96 0.16
N PHE A 32 1.10 -7.47 -0.29
CA PHE A 32 1.62 -6.17 0.10
C PHE A 32 1.25 -5.15 -0.98
N LEU A 33 0.41 -4.17 -0.63
CA LEU A 33 -0.23 -3.29 -1.61
C LEU A 33 0.58 -2.01 -1.92
N GLY A 34 1.89 -2.06 -1.80
CA GLY A 34 2.79 -0.96 -2.17
C GLY A 34 3.16 -0.02 -1.04
N ASP A 35 4.05 0.91 -1.37
CA ASP A 35 4.60 1.92 -0.48
C ASP A 35 5.40 1.34 0.70
N ALA A 36 6.40 0.52 0.36
CA ALA A 36 7.37 0.01 1.34
C ALA A 36 8.44 1.04 1.69
N CYS A 37 8.79 1.92 0.76
CA CYS A 37 9.89 2.88 0.89
C CYS A 37 9.43 4.29 1.25
N ASP A 38 10.41 5.18 1.40
CA ASP A 38 10.26 6.60 1.70
C ASP A 38 9.72 6.89 3.11
N ARG A 39 9.91 8.12 3.58
CA ARG A 39 9.50 8.65 4.89
C ARG A 39 10.23 7.99 6.07
N GLY A 40 10.05 6.71 6.32
CA GLY A 40 10.67 5.98 7.42
C GLY A 40 12.09 5.50 7.14
N PRO A 41 12.80 5.02 8.18
CA PRO A 41 14.27 4.85 8.11
C PRO A 41 14.73 3.56 7.42
N ASN A 42 13.88 2.56 7.21
CA ASN A 42 14.30 1.24 6.75
C ASN A 42 13.65 0.82 5.41
N GLY A 43 13.36 1.78 4.53
CA GLY A 43 12.66 1.53 3.26
C GLY A 43 13.37 0.52 2.36
N VAL A 44 14.70 0.68 2.17
CA VAL A 44 15.50 -0.23 1.36
C VAL A 44 15.51 -1.64 1.94
N LYS A 45 15.68 -1.77 3.24
CA LYS A 45 15.65 -3.06 3.94
C LYS A 45 14.30 -3.74 3.77
N LEU A 46 13.20 -2.99 3.94
CA LEU A 46 11.84 -3.51 3.81
C LEU A 46 11.56 -4.00 2.41
N MET A 47 11.88 -3.23 1.36
CA MET A 47 11.71 -3.65 -0.03
C MET A 47 12.46 -4.95 -0.33
N ILE A 48 13.71 -5.07 0.15
CA ILE A 48 14.53 -6.28 -0.07
C ILE A 48 13.88 -7.51 0.59
N GLU A 49 13.35 -7.37 1.78
CA GLU A 49 12.69 -8.49 2.48
C GLU A 49 11.37 -8.88 1.82
N LEU A 50 10.54 -7.90 1.44
CA LEU A 50 9.30 -8.18 0.72
C LEU A 50 9.54 -8.90 -0.62
N LEU A 51 10.59 -8.54 -1.35
CA LEU A 51 10.97 -9.20 -2.60
C LEU A 51 11.51 -10.63 -2.39
N LYS A 52 12.05 -10.94 -1.23
CA LYS A 52 12.63 -12.25 -0.91
C LYS A 52 11.67 -13.21 -0.22
N ASP A 53 10.65 -12.71 0.47
CA ASP A 53 9.71 -13.55 1.20
C ASP A 53 8.77 -14.27 0.22
N PRO A 54 8.81 -15.62 0.12
CA PRO A 54 7.99 -16.36 -0.84
C PRO A 54 6.49 -16.28 -0.54
N ARG A 55 6.09 -15.87 0.66
CA ARG A 55 4.69 -15.67 1.05
C ARG A 55 4.13 -14.39 0.46
N VAL A 56 5.00 -13.42 0.10
CA VAL A 56 4.59 -12.07 -0.31
C VAL A 56 4.23 -12.02 -1.79
N LYS A 57 3.10 -11.41 -2.07
CA LYS A 57 2.66 -10.95 -3.39
C LYS A 57 2.73 -9.42 -3.39
N TYR A 58 3.87 -8.88 -3.80
CA TYR A 58 4.14 -7.46 -3.77
C TYR A 58 3.49 -6.76 -4.97
N ILE A 59 2.64 -5.77 -4.72
CA ILE A 59 2.01 -4.87 -5.70
C ILE A 59 2.71 -3.51 -5.63
N LYS A 60 3.00 -2.90 -6.79
CA LYS A 60 3.68 -1.61 -6.87
C LYS A 60 2.82 -0.49 -6.29
N GLY A 61 3.38 0.32 -5.40
CA GLY A 61 2.83 1.60 -4.96
C GLY A 61 3.41 2.78 -5.73
N ASN A 62 2.91 3.98 -5.46
CA ASN A 62 3.40 5.19 -6.11
C ASN A 62 4.80 5.58 -5.62
N HIS A 63 5.21 5.19 -4.42
CA HIS A 63 6.55 5.44 -3.91
C HIS A 63 7.60 4.55 -4.59
N GLU A 64 7.30 3.28 -4.90
CA GLU A 64 8.13 2.46 -5.77
C GLU A 64 8.22 3.03 -7.19
N ASP A 65 7.12 3.59 -7.73
CA ASP A 65 7.10 4.24 -9.05
C ASP A 65 8.00 5.49 -9.08
N LEU A 66 7.91 6.36 -8.05
CA LEU A 66 8.81 7.51 -7.89
C LEU A 66 10.26 7.09 -7.81
N LEU A 67 10.57 6.06 -7.01
CA LEU A 67 11.93 5.55 -6.85
C LEU A 67 12.49 5.05 -8.18
N THR A 68 11.74 4.23 -8.92
CA THR A 68 12.17 3.72 -10.23
C THR A 68 12.30 4.82 -11.28
N LEU A 69 11.53 5.90 -11.16
CA LEU A 69 11.61 7.06 -12.05
C LEU A 69 12.84 7.94 -11.76
N TYR A 70 13.11 8.26 -10.48
CA TYR A 70 14.09 9.30 -10.14
C TYR A 70 15.51 8.78 -9.90
N VAL A 71 15.68 7.57 -9.38
CA VAL A 71 17.01 7.06 -9.04
C VAL A 71 17.94 6.93 -10.25
N PRO A 72 17.50 6.51 -11.46
CA PRO A 72 18.38 6.52 -12.63
C PRO A 72 18.98 7.89 -12.94
N TYR A 73 18.18 8.97 -12.85
CA TYR A 73 18.68 10.35 -13.06
C TYR A 73 19.68 10.79 -11.99
N LEU A 74 19.47 10.34 -10.74
CA LEU A 74 20.40 10.65 -9.66
C LEU A 74 21.74 9.94 -9.84
N LEU A 75 21.75 8.71 -10.33
CA LEU A 75 22.98 7.97 -10.66
C LEU A 75 23.76 8.64 -11.79
N GLU A 76 23.07 9.30 -12.74
CA GLU A 76 23.67 10.09 -13.80
C GLU A 76 24.11 11.50 -13.35
N GLY A 77 23.87 11.87 -12.09
CA GLY A 77 24.22 13.18 -11.54
C GLY A 77 23.22 14.30 -11.84
N HIS A 78 21.99 13.96 -12.26
CA HIS A 78 20.91 14.90 -12.53
C HIS A 78 20.02 15.09 -11.31
N PHE A 79 20.13 16.23 -10.64
CA PHE A 79 19.39 16.51 -9.39
C PHE A 79 18.15 17.40 -9.60
N ASP A 80 17.89 17.92 -10.78
CA ASP A 80 16.85 18.91 -11.02
C ASP A 80 15.42 18.37 -10.83
N GLY A 81 15.19 17.08 -11.08
CA GLY A 81 13.88 16.42 -10.89
C GLY A 81 13.65 15.83 -9.49
N TYR A 82 14.68 15.78 -8.68
CA TYR A 82 14.70 15.11 -7.38
C TYR A 82 13.75 15.74 -6.34
N SER A 83 13.48 17.04 -6.46
CA SER A 83 12.68 17.79 -5.49
C SER A 83 11.28 17.20 -5.26
N HIS A 84 10.62 16.68 -6.31
CA HIS A 84 9.30 16.09 -6.16
C HIS A 84 9.31 14.80 -5.33
N TRP A 85 10.29 13.92 -5.55
CA TRP A 85 10.43 12.70 -4.76
C TRP A 85 10.84 13.00 -3.30
N VAL A 86 11.78 13.95 -3.10
CA VAL A 86 12.18 14.41 -1.75
C VAL A 86 11.00 14.96 -0.98
N MET A 87 10.14 15.79 -1.60
CA MET A 87 8.93 16.31 -0.96
C MET A 87 7.93 15.22 -0.56
N ASN A 88 8.02 14.04 -1.18
CA ASN A 88 7.25 12.85 -0.82
C ASN A 88 7.98 11.92 0.18
N GLY A 89 9.16 12.31 0.69
CA GLY A 89 9.92 11.57 1.69
C GLY A 89 11.00 10.63 1.13
N GLY A 90 11.35 10.77 -0.17
CA GLY A 90 12.35 9.94 -0.86
C GLY A 90 13.78 10.11 -0.38
N GLU A 91 14.08 11.20 0.36
CA GLU A 91 15.42 11.46 0.88
C GLU A 91 15.93 10.33 1.77
N THR A 92 15.09 9.78 2.63
CA THR A 92 15.46 8.67 3.53
C THR A 92 15.87 7.44 2.74
N THR A 93 15.11 7.10 1.70
CA THR A 93 15.41 5.97 0.82
C THR A 93 16.69 6.20 0.02
N TRP A 94 16.89 7.41 -0.54
CA TRP A 94 18.11 7.73 -1.29
C TRP A 94 19.36 7.67 -0.41
N ASN A 95 19.29 8.22 0.80
CA ASN A 95 20.39 8.20 1.76
C ASN A 95 20.82 6.78 2.15
N ASP A 96 19.90 5.82 2.13
CA ASP A 96 20.22 4.41 2.36
C ASP A 96 20.68 3.73 1.08
N LEU A 97 19.98 3.94 -0.04
CA LEU A 97 20.23 3.26 -1.30
C LEU A 97 21.58 3.64 -1.89
N SER A 98 21.99 4.91 -1.79
CA SER A 98 23.27 5.43 -2.30
C SER A 98 24.52 4.82 -1.64
N LYS A 99 24.36 4.06 -0.55
CA LYS A 99 25.44 3.30 0.09
C LYS A 99 25.75 1.96 -0.61
N PHE A 100 24.86 1.52 -1.49
CA PHE A 100 25.04 0.27 -2.22
C PHE A 100 25.78 0.51 -3.55
N PRO A 101 26.47 -0.52 -4.09
CA PRO A 101 27.03 -0.47 -5.43
C PRO A 101 25.93 -0.18 -6.47
N GLU A 102 26.28 0.59 -7.50
CA GLU A 102 25.33 0.98 -8.56
C GLU A 102 24.66 -0.23 -9.22
N GLU A 103 25.40 -1.29 -9.47
CA GLU A 103 24.88 -2.53 -10.05
C GLU A 103 23.77 -3.15 -9.20
N TYR A 104 23.87 -3.06 -7.87
CA TYR A 104 22.85 -3.53 -6.94
C TYR A 104 21.62 -2.61 -6.95
N ILE A 105 21.84 -1.30 -7.00
CA ILE A 105 20.75 -0.32 -7.13
C ILE A 105 19.95 -0.61 -8.41
N LEU A 106 20.62 -0.74 -9.55
CA LEU A 106 20.00 -1.03 -10.84
C LEU A 106 19.29 -2.40 -10.86
N PHE A 107 19.83 -3.39 -10.14
CA PHE A 107 19.13 -4.67 -9.94
C PHE A 107 17.83 -4.47 -9.17
N LEU A 108 17.85 -3.79 -8.03
CA LEU A 108 16.66 -3.52 -7.21
C LEU A 108 15.60 -2.76 -8.00
N LEU A 109 15.97 -1.70 -8.72
CA LEU A 109 15.06 -0.95 -9.56
C LEU A 109 14.36 -1.83 -10.60
N ARG A 110 15.10 -2.74 -11.25
CA ARG A 110 14.53 -3.67 -12.22
C ARG A 110 13.54 -4.66 -11.59
N GLU A 111 13.77 -5.10 -10.36
CA GLU A 111 12.81 -5.97 -9.66
C GLU A 111 11.55 -5.18 -9.27
N LEU A 112 11.69 -3.95 -8.78
CA LEU A 112 10.56 -3.08 -8.46
C LEU A 112 9.75 -2.70 -9.72
N ASP A 113 10.40 -2.53 -10.85
CA ASP A 113 9.72 -2.18 -12.10
C ASP A 113 8.84 -3.31 -12.65
N LYS A 114 9.18 -4.56 -12.33
CA LYS A 114 8.39 -5.75 -12.69
C LYS A 114 7.17 -5.98 -11.81
N LEU A 115 7.02 -5.26 -10.69
CA LEU A 115 5.92 -5.46 -9.77
C LEU A 115 4.58 -5.25 -10.47
N PRO A 116 3.59 -6.12 -10.22
CA PRO A 116 2.24 -5.94 -10.75
C PRO A 116 1.58 -4.69 -10.15
N LEU A 117 0.67 -4.07 -10.90
CA LEU A 117 -0.10 -2.90 -10.44
C LEU A 117 -1.37 -3.30 -9.69
N SER A 118 -1.83 -4.53 -9.85
CA SER A 118 -3.02 -5.07 -9.21
C SER A 118 -3.00 -6.58 -9.17
N ALA A 119 -3.84 -7.13 -8.32
CA ALA A 119 -4.13 -8.57 -8.28
C ALA A 119 -5.62 -8.79 -8.03
N THR A 120 -6.09 -9.99 -8.29
CA THR A 120 -7.42 -10.45 -7.92
C THR A 120 -7.30 -11.71 -7.08
N TYR A 121 -8.01 -11.76 -5.97
CA TYR A 121 -8.14 -12.93 -5.12
C TYR A 121 -9.60 -13.36 -5.04
N ILE A 122 -9.88 -14.63 -5.25
CA ILE A 122 -11.21 -15.20 -5.03
C ILE A 122 -11.19 -15.87 -3.64
N ASN A 123 -11.97 -15.34 -2.72
CA ASN A 123 -12.00 -15.82 -1.36
C ASN A 123 -12.86 -17.10 -1.23
N LYS A 124 -12.84 -17.71 -0.04
CA LYS A 124 -13.57 -18.96 0.25
C LYS A 124 -15.10 -18.84 0.12
N GLN A 125 -15.63 -17.62 0.13
CA GLN A 125 -17.04 -17.31 -0.07
C GLN A 125 -17.39 -17.07 -1.56
N GLY A 126 -16.42 -17.16 -2.47
CA GLY A 126 -16.59 -16.89 -3.89
C GLY A 126 -16.69 -15.40 -4.22
N GLN A 127 -16.27 -14.53 -3.31
CA GLN A 127 -16.17 -13.09 -3.56
C GLN A 127 -14.87 -12.79 -4.30
N GLU A 128 -14.93 -11.90 -5.28
CA GLU A 128 -13.77 -11.40 -5.99
C GLU A 128 -13.22 -10.17 -5.25
N ILE A 129 -11.99 -10.26 -4.75
CA ILE A 129 -11.30 -9.18 -4.08
C ILE A 129 -10.29 -8.57 -5.04
N PHE A 130 -10.56 -7.37 -5.52
CA PHE A 130 -9.64 -6.60 -6.34
C PHE A 130 -8.67 -5.85 -5.44
N LEU A 131 -7.36 -6.03 -5.67
CA LEU A 131 -6.26 -5.51 -4.89
C LEU A 131 -5.43 -4.57 -5.76
N SER A 132 -5.25 -3.34 -5.34
CA SER A 132 -4.34 -2.36 -5.95
C SER A 132 -3.89 -1.37 -4.88
N HIS A 133 -2.81 -0.63 -5.15
CA HIS A 133 -2.32 0.33 -4.17
C HIS A 133 -3.33 1.44 -3.88
N ALA A 134 -3.78 2.17 -4.90
CA ALA A 134 -4.66 3.33 -4.72
C ALA A 134 -6.16 3.02 -4.79
N GLY A 135 -6.56 1.78 -5.13
CA GLY A 135 -7.94 1.47 -5.49
C GLY A 135 -8.28 1.87 -6.92
N THR A 136 -9.53 1.74 -7.30
CA THR A 136 -9.97 2.11 -8.66
C THR A 136 -11.48 2.33 -8.74
N ASP A 137 -11.92 3.08 -9.76
CA ASP A 137 -13.31 3.09 -10.19
C ASP A 137 -13.59 1.87 -11.08
N LEU A 138 -14.37 0.91 -10.56
CA LEU A 138 -14.72 -0.32 -11.28
C LEU A 138 -15.60 -0.06 -12.53
N ASN A 139 -16.14 1.15 -12.71
CA ASN A 139 -16.83 1.51 -13.93
C ASN A 139 -15.89 1.60 -15.14
N TYR A 140 -14.58 1.76 -14.91
CA TYR A 140 -13.58 1.72 -15.95
C TYR A 140 -13.17 0.28 -16.25
N THR A 141 -13.20 -0.11 -17.50
CA THR A 141 -12.67 -1.40 -17.96
C THR A 141 -11.14 -1.38 -18.03
N LYS A 142 -10.50 -2.54 -17.93
CA LYS A 142 -9.04 -2.67 -18.17
C LYS A 142 -8.62 -2.01 -19.49
N ARG A 143 -9.45 -2.13 -20.55
CA ARG A 143 -9.22 -1.52 -21.85
C ARG A 143 -9.26 0.01 -21.80
N GLU A 144 -10.13 0.61 -20.97
CA GLU A 144 -10.19 2.06 -20.81
C GLU A 144 -8.97 2.60 -20.07
N TYR A 145 -8.45 1.86 -19.09
CA TYR A 145 -7.17 2.18 -18.45
C TYR A 145 -6.01 2.10 -19.46
N GLU A 146 -5.97 1.07 -20.31
CA GLU A 146 -4.95 0.91 -21.35
C GLU A 146 -5.04 2.01 -22.42
N LEU A 147 -6.24 2.37 -22.88
CA LEU A 147 -6.48 3.43 -23.85
C LEU A 147 -6.13 4.83 -23.34
N ARG A 148 -6.26 5.08 -22.03
CA ARG A 148 -5.83 6.33 -21.38
C ARG A 148 -4.32 6.42 -21.20
N GLY A 149 -3.58 5.38 -21.62
CA GLY A 149 -2.12 5.38 -21.78
C GLY A 149 -1.32 5.38 -20.48
N LYS A 150 -1.94 5.14 -19.33
CA LYS A 150 -1.23 5.07 -18.04
C LYS A 150 -2.06 4.31 -17.01
N ALA A 151 -2.17 2.99 -17.15
CA ALA A 151 -2.81 2.13 -16.14
C ALA A 151 -2.20 2.35 -14.75
N SER A 152 -0.87 2.58 -14.67
CA SER A 152 -0.17 2.89 -13.45
C SER A 152 -0.75 4.10 -12.72
N LYS A 153 -1.04 5.20 -13.44
CA LYS A 153 -1.55 6.43 -12.83
C LYS A 153 -2.85 6.22 -12.04
N TYR A 154 -3.74 5.36 -12.53
CA TYR A 154 -5.02 5.13 -11.85
C TYR A 154 -4.90 4.12 -10.72
N LEU A 155 -4.12 3.07 -10.88
CA LEU A 155 -4.03 1.99 -9.88
C LEU A 155 -3.13 2.32 -8.69
N ILE A 156 -2.22 3.31 -8.85
CA ILE A 156 -1.25 3.67 -7.81
C ILE A 156 -1.26 5.14 -7.40
N TRP A 157 -2.03 6.02 -8.09
CA TRP A 157 -2.09 7.45 -7.78
C TRP A 157 -3.50 8.02 -7.62
N ASP A 158 -4.53 7.28 -8.05
CA ASP A 158 -5.89 7.82 -8.09
C ASP A 158 -6.47 8.02 -6.70
N ARG A 159 -7.16 9.15 -6.51
CA ARG A 159 -7.96 9.46 -5.35
C ARG A 159 -9.41 9.82 -5.70
N ASP A 160 -9.73 9.90 -7.00
CA ASP A 160 -11.06 10.30 -7.45
C ASP A 160 -12.07 9.15 -7.30
N HIS A 161 -11.60 7.89 -7.38
CA HIS A 161 -12.41 6.69 -7.16
C HIS A 161 -13.10 6.66 -5.77
N ILE A 162 -12.57 7.43 -4.79
CA ILE A 162 -13.14 7.53 -3.43
C ILE A 162 -14.61 8.00 -3.49
N PHE A 163 -14.91 8.89 -4.42
CA PHE A 163 -16.26 9.46 -4.61
C PHE A 163 -17.12 8.66 -5.59
N ALA A 164 -16.56 7.69 -6.27
CA ALA A 164 -17.29 6.86 -7.22
C ALA A 164 -18.12 5.80 -6.47
N ASP A 165 -19.40 5.72 -6.79
CA ASP A 165 -20.26 4.66 -6.30
C ASP A 165 -19.80 3.28 -6.81
N HIS A 166 -20.12 2.25 -6.04
CA HIS A 166 -19.92 0.88 -6.51
C HIS A 166 -20.86 0.60 -7.69
N PRO A 167 -20.37 0.04 -8.81
CA PRO A 167 -21.24 -0.24 -9.96
C PRO A 167 -22.38 -1.17 -9.60
N THR A 168 -23.58 -0.87 -10.11
CA THR A 168 -24.80 -1.67 -9.89
C THR A 168 -24.94 -2.83 -10.89
N ASP A 169 -24.07 -2.92 -11.90
CA ASP A 169 -24.03 -4.03 -12.88
C ASP A 169 -23.84 -5.37 -12.12
N GLU A 170 -24.62 -6.38 -12.50
CA GLU A 170 -24.61 -7.71 -11.87
C GLU A 170 -23.22 -8.34 -11.87
N LYS A 171 -22.36 -8.07 -12.88
CA LYS A 171 -20.98 -8.56 -12.92
C LYS A 171 -20.11 -8.07 -11.76
N PHE A 172 -20.44 -6.95 -11.11
CA PHE A 172 -19.72 -6.41 -9.96
C PHE A 172 -20.36 -6.73 -8.62
N LYS A 173 -21.47 -7.45 -8.60
CA LYS A 173 -22.22 -7.76 -7.38
C LYS A 173 -21.39 -8.39 -6.27
N ASN A 174 -20.41 -9.24 -6.63
CA ASN A 174 -19.53 -9.92 -5.69
C ASN A 174 -18.09 -9.40 -5.72
N VAL A 175 -17.85 -8.22 -6.31
CA VAL A 175 -16.53 -7.60 -6.35
C VAL A 175 -16.35 -6.67 -5.16
N TYR A 176 -15.24 -6.80 -4.47
CA TYR A 176 -14.78 -5.95 -3.38
C TYR A 176 -13.44 -5.36 -3.74
N GLN A 177 -13.06 -4.24 -3.14
CA GLN A 177 -11.73 -3.65 -3.30
C GLN A 177 -11.07 -3.53 -1.94
N VAL A 178 -9.79 -3.88 -1.86
CA VAL A 178 -8.92 -3.56 -0.73
C VAL A 178 -7.74 -2.75 -1.26
N HIS A 179 -7.46 -1.61 -0.66
CA HIS A 179 -6.44 -0.66 -1.10
C HIS A 179 -5.84 0.11 0.08
N GLY A 180 -4.82 0.93 -0.19
CA GLY A 180 -4.20 1.89 0.71
C GLY A 180 -4.09 3.28 0.08
N HIS A 181 -2.87 3.87 0.09
CA HIS A 181 -2.49 5.12 -0.57
C HIS A 181 -3.05 6.40 0.03
N THR A 182 -4.30 6.42 0.41
CA THR A 182 -4.93 7.60 1.03
C THR A 182 -5.16 7.30 2.50
N PRO A 183 -4.33 7.82 3.42
CA PRO A 183 -4.50 7.50 4.84
C PRO A 183 -5.93 7.70 5.32
N VAL A 184 -6.46 6.72 6.05
CA VAL A 184 -7.86 6.72 6.54
C VAL A 184 -8.31 8.05 7.15
N PRO A 185 -7.51 8.77 7.97
CA PRO A 185 -7.92 10.09 8.47
C PRO A 185 -8.20 11.11 7.37
N ASN A 186 -7.43 11.05 6.26
CA ASN A 186 -7.64 11.92 5.12
C ASN A 186 -8.86 11.50 4.28
N LEU A 187 -9.13 10.19 4.21
CA LEU A 187 -10.28 9.64 3.53
C LEU A 187 -11.57 10.00 4.26
N GLU A 188 -11.62 9.85 5.56
CA GLU A 188 -12.77 10.24 6.40
C GLU A 188 -13.12 11.72 6.22
N HIS A 189 -12.12 12.59 6.20
CA HIS A 189 -12.32 14.01 5.94
C HIS A 189 -12.93 14.28 4.56
N LYS A 190 -12.46 13.59 3.52
CA LYS A 190 -12.97 13.74 2.15
C LYS A 190 -14.41 13.23 2.00
N LEU A 191 -14.75 12.14 2.66
CA LEU A 191 -16.10 11.56 2.66
C LEU A 191 -17.07 12.34 3.56
N LEU A 192 -16.62 13.44 4.20
CA LEU A 192 -17.44 14.22 5.14
C LEU A 192 -18.07 13.35 6.26
N ILE A 193 -17.38 12.29 6.64
CA ILE A 193 -17.81 11.50 7.81
C ILE A 193 -17.69 12.42 9.02
N PRO A 194 -18.77 12.68 9.76
CA PRO A 194 -18.78 13.70 10.81
C PRO A 194 -17.74 13.40 11.89
N PHE A 195 -16.80 14.30 12.07
CA PHE A 195 -15.83 14.29 13.16
C PHE A 195 -16.46 14.43 14.57
N TYR A 196 -17.78 14.46 14.66
CA TYR A 196 -18.53 14.93 15.83
C TYR A 196 -18.96 13.83 16.79
N SER A 197 -18.15 12.87 17.13
CA SER A 197 -18.38 12.13 18.37
C SER A 197 -17.26 11.17 18.71
N LYS A 198 -16.44 11.52 19.67
CA LYS A 198 -15.34 10.75 20.30
C LYS A 198 -14.08 10.60 19.43
N PRO A 199 -12.88 10.44 20.01
CA PRO A 199 -11.69 10.07 19.25
C PRO A 199 -12.02 8.77 18.51
N GLN A 200 -12.16 8.88 17.19
CA GLN A 200 -12.41 7.71 16.36
C GLN A 200 -11.17 6.81 16.51
N LYS A 201 -11.40 5.55 16.77
CA LYS A 201 -10.33 4.58 16.71
C LYS A 201 -9.80 4.59 15.29
N LEU A 202 -8.49 4.79 15.14
CA LEU A 202 -7.84 4.67 13.85
C LEU A 202 -7.87 3.19 13.43
N GLU A 203 -8.77 2.84 12.52
CA GLU A 203 -9.03 1.47 12.05
C GLU A 203 -9.19 1.48 10.53
N ALA A 204 -9.08 0.32 9.89
CA ALA A 204 -9.38 0.17 8.47
C ALA A 204 -10.80 0.66 8.17
N LEU A 205 -10.96 1.43 7.10
CA LEU A 205 -12.22 2.06 6.75
C LEU A 205 -12.96 1.30 5.65
N SER A 206 -14.12 0.77 6.00
CA SER A 206 -15.05 0.19 5.03
C SER A 206 -16.06 1.24 4.58
N TYR A 207 -16.18 1.47 3.28
CA TYR A 207 -17.04 2.47 2.69
C TYR A 207 -17.72 1.96 1.41
N CYS A 208 -18.52 2.80 0.75
CA CYS A 208 -19.27 2.43 -0.46
C CYS A 208 -20.13 1.16 -0.23
N GLY A 209 -20.91 1.12 0.86
CA GLY A 209 -21.73 -0.04 1.20
C GLY A 209 -20.95 -1.31 1.54
N GLY A 210 -19.73 -1.17 2.06
CA GLY A 210 -18.86 -2.28 2.43
C GLY A 210 -18.08 -2.89 1.26
N ARG A 211 -18.10 -2.27 0.09
CA ARG A 211 -17.46 -2.77 -1.13
C ARG A 211 -16.04 -2.29 -1.33
N LYS A 212 -15.66 -1.23 -0.65
CA LYS A 212 -14.31 -0.68 -0.66
C LYS A 212 -13.78 -0.64 0.76
N ILE A 213 -12.53 -1.05 0.94
CA ILE A 213 -11.86 -1.10 2.24
C ILE A 213 -10.48 -0.48 2.09
N ASP A 214 -10.26 0.62 2.79
CA ASP A 214 -8.96 1.26 2.91
C ASP A 214 -8.26 0.76 4.17
N ILE A 215 -7.01 0.29 4.00
CA ILE A 215 -6.18 -0.24 5.07
C ILE A 215 -4.94 0.61 5.36
N ASP A 216 -4.77 1.76 4.69
CA ASP A 216 -3.70 2.70 4.99
C ASP A 216 -4.03 3.52 6.25
N LEU A 217 -3.37 3.22 7.35
CA LEU A 217 -3.55 3.94 8.60
C LEU A 217 -2.56 5.11 8.77
N GLY A 218 -1.76 5.42 7.76
CA GLY A 218 -0.71 6.44 7.85
C GLY A 218 0.41 6.05 8.81
N CYS A 219 0.91 4.83 8.75
CA CYS A 219 1.75 4.21 9.78
C CYS A 219 3.01 5.01 10.13
N PHE A 220 3.57 5.78 9.20
CA PHE A 220 4.73 6.64 9.47
C PHE A 220 4.43 7.71 10.53
N SER A 221 3.20 8.22 10.59
CA SER A 221 2.78 9.23 11.57
C SER A 221 2.01 8.66 12.77
N THR A 222 1.39 7.50 12.61
CA THR A 222 0.53 6.88 13.63
C THR A 222 1.19 5.71 14.33
N ALA A 223 2.33 5.23 13.80
CA ALA A 223 3.00 4.00 14.22
C ALA A 223 2.06 2.77 14.29
N LYS A 224 0.99 2.77 13.47
CA LYS A 224 -0.01 1.72 13.44
C LYS A 224 -0.26 1.25 12.01
N THR A 225 -0.40 -0.05 11.82
CA THR A 225 -0.79 -0.65 10.54
C THR A 225 -1.88 -1.69 10.71
N ALA A 226 -2.53 -2.04 9.59
CA ALA A 226 -3.57 -3.04 9.50
C ALA A 226 -3.13 -4.24 8.65
N LEU A 227 -3.58 -5.43 9.07
CA LEU A 227 -3.51 -6.67 8.29
C LEU A 227 -4.92 -7.23 8.20
N ILE A 228 -5.50 -7.22 6.99
CA ILE A 228 -6.85 -7.71 6.75
C ILE A 228 -6.83 -9.15 6.25
N ASP A 229 -7.72 -10.00 6.76
CA ASP A 229 -7.94 -11.36 6.27
C ASP A 229 -8.85 -11.31 5.02
N LEU A 230 -8.35 -11.72 3.87
CA LEU A 230 -9.10 -11.65 2.62
C LEU A 230 -10.21 -12.73 2.51
N ASP A 231 -10.17 -13.72 3.38
CA ASP A 231 -11.26 -14.70 3.52
C ASP A 231 -12.38 -14.21 4.46
N ASP A 232 -12.09 -13.19 5.30
CA ASP A 232 -13.08 -12.52 6.15
C ASP A 232 -12.72 -11.03 6.27
N LEU A 233 -13.30 -10.22 5.40
CA LEU A 233 -13.00 -8.78 5.30
C LEU A 233 -13.39 -7.97 6.56
N THR A 234 -14.06 -8.58 7.53
CA THR A 234 -14.34 -7.99 8.85
C THR A 234 -13.25 -8.28 9.88
N ASN A 235 -12.37 -9.26 9.59
CA ASN A 235 -11.28 -9.67 10.46
C ASN A 235 -10.01 -8.87 10.12
N VAL A 236 -9.77 -7.79 10.88
CA VAL A 236 -8.58 -6.93 10.73
C VAL A 236 -7.76 -6.99 12.01
N LYS A 237 -6.49 -7.33 11.87
CA LYS A 237 -5.50 -7.31 12.93
C LYS A 237 -4.70 -5.99 12.85
N TYR A 238 -4.41 -5.38 13.99
CA TYR A 238 -3.64 -4.15 14.07
C TYR A 238 -2.31 -4.39 14.78
N PHE A 239 -1.25 -3.76 14.27
CA PHE A 239 0.10 -3.80 14.83
C PHE A 239 0.57 -2.39 15.13
N TYR A 240 1.44 -2.26 16.15
CA TYR A 240 1.88 -0.97 16.66
C TYR A 240 3.40 -0.96 16.82
N ASP A 241 4.04 0.12 16.39
CA ASP A 241 5.46 0.39 16.68
C ASP A 241 5.57 1.41 17.80
N LEU A 242 5.55 0.91 19.05
CA LEU A 242 5.60 1.75 20.24
C LEU A 242 6.96 2.46 20.42
N GLU A 243 8.03 1.93 19.83
CA GLU A 243 9.35 2.56 19.87
C GLU A 243 9.38 3.82 19.00
N ALA A 244 8.71 3.80 17.86
CA ALA A 244 8.58 4.95 16.97
C ALA A 244 7.78 6.11 17.63
N LEU A 245 6.90 5.82 18.57
CA LEU A 245 6.13 6.82 19.32
C LEU A 245 6.86 7.34 20.58
N GLY A 246 8.15 7.04 20.77
CA GLY A 246 8.92 7.48 21.95
C GLY A 246 8.58 6.71 23.23
N GLY A 247 7.99 5.54 23.13
CA GLY A 247 7.71 4.64 24.24
C GLY A 247 6.56 5.09 25.17
N GLU A 248 5.82 6.13 24.85
CA GLU A 248 4.62 6.50 25.59
C GLU A 248 3.45 5.58 25.19
N LYS A 249 2.96 4.84 26.19
CA LYS A 249 1.73 4.06 26.02
C LYS A 249 0.55 5.02 26.00
N TYR A 250 -0.06 5.17 24.84
CA TYR A 250 -1.42 5.71 24.75
C TYR A 250 -2.40 4.55 24.99
N ASP A 251 -2.94 4.50 26.21
CA ASP A 251 -4.07 3.61 26.60
C ASP A 251 -5.39 4.07 25.95
#